data_6be91febfdbdedc6c47e08e5fb4b4b36
#
_entry.id   6be91febfdbdedc6c47e08e5fb4b4b36
#
_cell.length_a   1.000
_cell.length_b   1.000
_cell.length_c   1.000
_cell.angle_alpha   90.00
_cell.angle_beta   90.00
_cell.angle_gamma   90.00
#
_symmetry.space_group_name_H-M   'P 1'
#
loop_
_entity.id
_entity.type
_entity.pdbx_description
1 polymer ?
#
loop_
_entity_poly.entity_id
_entity_poly.type
_entity_poly.pdbx_seq_one_letter_code
_entity_poly.pdbx_strand_id
1 'polypeptide(L)' 'MREKIIALIEEILQVNPGTITPDTSIADVEEWDSLAHVMIIGELEEKLGISIPLEDAIELTSVAELFEKAGFDCRNEE' A
#
# COMPACT_ATOMS: atom_id res chain seq x y z
N MET A 1 10.53 5.21 -4.95
CA MET A 1 9.68 4.03 -5.02
C MET A 1 8.45 4.14 -4.14
N ARG A 2 8.57 4.73 -2.96
CA ARG A 2 7.37 4.87 -2.11
C ARG A 2 6.30 5.70 -2.78
N GLU A 3 6.71 6.71 -3.54
CA GLU A 3 5.74 7.54 -4.24
C GLU A 3 4.94 6.72 -5.25
N LYS A 4 5.59 5.78 -5.90
CA LYS A 4 4.90 4.94 -6.87
C LYS A 4 3.90 4.03 -6.18
N ILE A 5 4.25 3.54 -5.00
CA ILE A 5 3.34 2.70 -4.24
C ILE A 5 2.10 3.50 -3.85
N ILE A 6 2.30 4.70 -3.34
CA ILE A 6 1.17 5.53 -2.93
C ILE A 6 0.31 5.90 -4.13
N ALA A 7 0.94 6.27 -5.25
CA ALA A 7 0.18 6.64 -6.43
C ALA A 7 -0.65 5.46 -6.93
N LEU A 8 -0.08 4.26 -6.88
CA LEU A 8 -0.80 3.08 -7.31
C LEU A 8 -1.99 2.81 -6.40
N ILE A 9 -1.79 2.97 -5.09
CA ILE A 9 -2.87 2.77 -4.14
C ILE A 9 -4.00 3.77 -4.42
N GLU A 10 -3.65 5.03 -4.62
CA GLU A 10 -4.65 6.05 -4.87
C GLU A 10 -5.40 5.77 -6.16
N GLU A 11 -4.70 5.27 -7.16
CA GLU A 11 -5.34 4.94 -8.42
C GLU A 11 -6.34 3.80 -8.24
N ILE A 12 -5.94 2.77 -7.52
CA ILE A 12 -6.83 1.62 -7.31
C ILE A 12 -8.05 2.03 -6.50
N LEU A 13 -7.85 2.83 -5.46
CA LEU A 13 -8.93 3.29 -4.62
C LEU A 13 -9.76 4.38 -5.28
N GLN A 14 -9.22 4.99 -6.35
CA GLN A 14 -9.89 6.07 -7.08
C GLN A 14 -10.13 7.26 -6.17
N VAL A 15 -9.11 7.60 -5.39
CA VAL A 15 -9.17 8.77 -4.54
C VAL A 15 -8.21 9.81 -5.08
N ASN A 16 -8.35 11.04 -4.60
CA ASN A 16 -7.53 12.14 -5.07
C ASN A 16 -6.08 11.97 -4.66
N PRO A 17 -5.15 12.46 -5.48
CA PRO A 17 -3.74 12.46 -5.09
C PRO A 17 -3.56 13.21 -3.78
N GLY A 18 -2.74 12.67 -2.91
CA GLY A 18 -2.51 13.27 -1.62
C GLY A 18 -3.41 12.73 -0.52
N THR A 19 -4.39 11.92 -0.89
CA THR A 19 -5.28 11.31 0.11
C THR A 19 -4.54 10.29 0.95
N ILE A 20 -3.64 9.55 0.33
CA ILE A 20 -2.92 8.48 1.01
C ILE A 20 -1.52 8.97 1.33
N THR A 21 -1.12 8.81 2.58
CA THR A 21 0.22 9.18 3.04
C THR A 21 0.80 8.01 3.82
N PRO A 22 2.11 8.05 4.12
CA PRO A 22 2.70 6.98 4.92
C PRO A 22 2.07 6.84 6.30
N ASP A 23 1.42 7.89 6.79
CA ASP A 23 0.80 7.84 8.10
C ASP A 23 -0.66 7.39 8.03
N THR A 24 -1.18 7.15 6.86
CA THR A 24 -2.58 6.78 6.71
C THR A 24 -2.84 5.41 7.30
N SER A 25 -3.91 5.32 8.08
CA SER A 25 -4.37 4.05 8.63
C SER A 25 -5.39 3.46 7.65
N ILE A 26 -5.21 2.18 7.34
CA ILE A 26 -6.09 1.53 6.37
C ILE A 26 -7.55 1.60 6.83
N ALA A 27 -7.78 1.44 8.12
CA ALA A 27 -9.14 1.45 8.64
C ALA A 27 -9.82 2.81 8.49
N ASP A 28 -9.03 3.87 8.29
CA ASP A 28 -9.62 5.20 8.16
C ASP A 28 -10.02 5.52 6.72
N VAL A 29 -9.73 4.65 5.78
CA VAL A 29 -10.01 4.88 4.37
C VAL A 29 -11.18 4.01 3.98
N GLU A 30 -12.33 4.63 3.75
CA GLU A 30 -13.53 3.87 3.41
C GLU A 30 -13.36 3.05 2.15
N GLU A 31 -12.68 3.60 1.18
CA GLU A 31 -12.51 2.94 -0.10
C GLU A 31 -11.60 1.71 -0.01
N TRP A 32 -10.86 1.59 1.06
CA TRP A 32 -9.89 0.51 1.19
C TRP A 32 -10.54 -0.66 1.94
N ASP A 33 -11.33 -1.41 1.21
CA ASP A 33 -11.97 -2.59 1.80
C ASP A 33 -11.14 -3.84 1.47
N SER A 34 -11.68 -4.99 1.77
CA SER A 34 -10.95 -6.25 1.59
C SER A 34 -10.60 -6.48 0.13
N LEU A 35 -11.53 -6.20 -0.76
CA LEU A 35 -11.28 -6.41 -2.18
C LEU A 35 -10.20 -5.47 -2.67
N ALA A 36 -10.29 -4.20 -2.29
CA ALA A 36 -9.29 -3.23 -2.69
C ALA A 36 -7.91 -3.62 -2.15
N HIS A 37 -7.88 -4.13 -0.93
CA HIS A 37 -6.63 -4.54 -0.32
C HIS A 37 -5.95 -5.63 -1.16
N VAL A 38 -6.70 -6.63 -1.57
CA VAL A 38 -6.15 -7.71 -2.38
C VAL A 38 -5.67 -7.17 -3.72
N MET A 39 -6.44 -6.24 -4.31
CA MET A 39 -6.06 -5.66 -5.57
C MET A 39 -4.76 -4.87 -5.45
N ILE A 40 -4.62 -4.12 -4.38
CA ILE A 40 -3.40 -3.34 -4.16
C ILE A 40 -2.20 -4.26 -4.03
N ILE A 41 -2.32 -5.31 -3.23
CA ILE A 41 -1.22 -6.24 -3.05
C ILE A 41 -0.84 -6.89 -4.39
N GLY A 42 -1.83 -7.30 -5.15
CA GLY A 42 -1.57 -7.93 -6.44
C GLY A 42 -0.92 -6.99 -7.44
N GLU A 43 -1.38 -5.73 -7.47
CA GLU A 43 -0.81 -4.75 -8.38
C GLU A 43 0.62 -4.39 -8.00
N LEU A 44 0.90 -4.30 -6.71
CA LEU A 44 2.26 -4.04 -6.27
C LEU A 44 3.20 -5.14 -6.75
N GLU A 45 2.74 -6.37 -6.67
CA GLU A 45 3.55 -7.49 -7.10
C GLU A 45 3.78 -7.45 -8.61
N GLU A 46 2.71 -7.19 -9.35
CA GLU A 46 2.79 -7.25 -10.80
C GLU A 46 3.52 -6.06 -11.40
N LYS A 47 3.25 -4.87 -10.90
CA LYS A 47 3.79 -3.66 -11.53
C LYS A 47 5.11 -3.23 -10.95
N LEU A 48 5.33 -3.44 -9.68
CA LEU A 48 6.55 -2.98 -9.02
C LEU A 48 7.45 -4.13 -8.57
N GLY A 49 7.03 -5.35 -8.76
CA GLY A 49 7.85 -6.49 -8.38
C GLY A 49 7.97 -6.67 -6.88
N ILE A 50 7.05 -6.09 -6.12
CA ILE A 50 7.08 -6.18 -4.67
C ILE A 50 6.26 -7.39 -4.24
N SER A 51 6.88 -8.31 -3.53
CA SER A 51 6.20 -9.53 -3.10
C SER A 51 5.90 -9.45 -1.62
N ILE A 52 4.64 -9.51 -1.27
CA ILE A 52 4.20 -9.51 0.11
C ILE A 52 3.41 -10.79 0.35
N PRO A 53 3.89 -11.66 1.27
CA PRO A 53 3.15 -12.88 1.55
C PRO A 53 1.74 -12.57 2.02
N LEU A 54 0.80 -13.42 1.66
CA LEU A 54 -0.59 -13.20 2.00
C LEU A 54 -0.78 -13.07 3.51
N GLU A 55 -0.07 -13.89 4.27
CA GLU A 55 -0.21 -13.84 5.72
C GLU A 55 0.24 -12.50 6.28
N ASP A 56 1.21 -11.87 5.64
CA ASP A 56 1.62 -10.54 6.06
C ASP A 56 0.64 -9.49 5.57
N ALA A 57 0.10 -9.70 4.38
CA ALA A 57 -0.81 -8.72 3.79
C ALA A 57 -2.08 -8.57 4.62
N ILE A 58 -2.61 -9.67 5.14
CA ILE A 58 -3.85 -9.61 5.89
C ILE A 58 -3.67 -8.95 7.25
N GLU A 59 -2.42 -8.79 7.69
CA GLU A 59 -2.17 -8.17 8.99
C GLU A 59 -1.85 -6.70 8.88
N LEU A 60 -1.81 -6.16 7.67
CA LEU A 60 -1.48 -4.75 7.49
C LEU A 60 -2.58 -3.86 8.03
N THR A 61 -2.19 -2.83 8.77
CA THR A 61 -3.15 -1.87 9.32
C THR A 61 -2.84 -0.44 8.89
N SER A 62 -1.68 -0.20 8.29
CA SER A 62 -1.32 1.15 7.88
C SER A 62 -0.42 1.10 6.67
N VAL A 63 -0.30 2.24 6.00
CA VAL A 63 0.57 2.35 4.84
C VAL A 63 2.03 2.16 5.26
N ALA A 64 2.39 2.63 6.45
CA ALA A 64 3.76 2.44 6.94
C ALA A 64 4.11 0.97 7.05
N GLU A 65 3.17 0.17 7.53
CA GLU A 65 3.40 -1.27 7.61
C GLU A 65 3.54 -1.89 6.24
N LEU A 66 2.78 -1.39 5.29
CA LEU A 66 2.89 -1.87 3.92
C LEU A 66 4.30 -1.66 3.41
N PHE A 67 4.86 -0.47 3.67
CA PHE A 67 6.24 -0.19 3.26
C PHE A 67 7.20 -1.16 3.91
N GLU A 68 7.02 -1.44 5.19
CA GLU A 68 7.90 -2.37 5.90
C GLU A 68 7.85 -3.76 5.27
N LYS A 69 6.66 -4.24 5.02
CA LYS A 69 6.50 -5.58 4.45
C LYS A 69 7.02 -5.63 3.03
N ALA A 70 6.98 -4.52 2.32
CA ALA A 70 7.50 -4.46 0.96
C ALA A 70 9.02 -4.34 0.92
N GLY A 71 9.65 -4.22 2.07
CA GLY A 71 11.11 -4.13 2.11
C GLY A 71 11.64 -2.73 2.09
N PHE A 72 10.79 -1.72 2.29
CA PHE A 72 11.24 -0.33 2.32
C PHE A 72 11.30 0.14 3.74
N ASP A 73 12.37 0.85 4.04
CA ASP A 73 12.57 1.40 5.35
C ASP A 73 12.27 2.88 5.29
N CYS A 74 11.67 3.42 6.31
CA CYS A 74 11.35 4.84 6.33
C CYS A 74 12.60 5.68 6.15
N ARG A 75 13.73 5.18 6.57
CA ARG A 75 14.97 5.91 6.44
C ARG A 75 15.61 5.75 5.08
N ASN A 76 15.21 4.74 4.35
CA ASN A 76 15.87 4.39 3.12
C ASN A 76 15.06 4.87 1.96
N GLU A 77 15.40 5.99 1.41
CA GLU A 77 14.62 6.55 0.36
C GLU A 77 15.02 5.98 -0.88
N GLU A 78 15.14 5.30 -1.43
CA GLU A 78 15.47 4.83 -2.69
C GLU A 78 15.55 5.73 -3.74
#